data_d665258886f576a4a6fb8c39030fed86
#
_entry.id   d665258886f576a4a6fb8c39030fed86
#
_cell.length_a   1.000
_cell.length_b   1.000
_cell.length_c   1.000
_cell.angle_alpha   90.00
_cell.angle_beta   90.00
_cell.angle_gamma   90.00
#
_symmetry.space_group_name_H-M   'P 1'
#
loop_
_entity.id
_entity.type
_entity.pdbx_description
1 polymer ?
#
loop_
_entity_poly.entity_id
_entity_poly.type
_entity_poly.pdbx_seq_one_letter_code
_entity_poly.pdbx_strand_id
1 'polypeptide(L)'
;ELSGGQRQRVAIARALVAKPSVVLADEPTANLDSVTGEQILALMKRVNRDLNTTFVFSTHDGKIVDMADHVIRLKDGLIVENTRRDSPESGSRA
;
A
#
# COMPACT_ATOMS: atom_id res chain seq x y z
N GLU A 1 -17.12 3.25 -19.16
CA GLU A 1 -16.43 4.08 -18.17
C GLU A 1 -16.19 3.29 -16.90
N LEU A 2 -14.98 3.35 -16.37
CA LEU A 2 -14.59 2.54 -15.23
C LEU A 2 -14.88 3.26 -13.90
N SER A 3 -15.28 2.49 -12.89
CA SER A 3 -15.39 3.00 -11.53
C SER A 3 -13.99 3.33 -10.98
N GLY A 4 -13.93 4.07 -9.86
CA GLY A 4 -12.68 4.38 -9.20
C GLY A 4 -11.89 3.12 -8.83
N GLY A 5 -12.58 2.11 -8.29
CA GLY A 5 -11.93 0.85 -7.93
C GLY A 5 -11.43 0.08 -9.13
N GLN A 6 -12.21 0.07 -10.22
CA GLN A 6 -11.79 -0.60 -11.45
C GLN A 6 -10.57 0.10 -12.06
N ARG A 7 -10.57 1.44 -12.08
CA ARG A 7 -9.40 2.18 -12.57
C ARG A 7 -8.17 1.88 -11.74
N GLN A 8 -8.31 1.79 -10.43
CA GLN A 8 -7.20 1.51 -9.55
C GLN A 8 -6.65 0.09 -9.78
N ARG A 9 -7.54 -0.88 -9.97
CA ARG A 9 -7.12 -2.25 -10.28
C ARG A 9 -6.38 -2.32 -11.61
N VAL A 10 -6.83 -1.59 -12.61
CA VAL A 10 -6.15 -1.52 -13.92
C VAL A 10 -4.78 -0.89 -13.77
N ALA A 11 -4.67 0.18 -12.97
CA ALA A 11 -3.39 0.83 -12.73
C ALA A 11 -2.41 -0.13 -12.05
N ILE A 12 -2.87 -0.89 -11.06
CA ILE A 12 -2.04 -1.87 -10.37
C ILE A 12 -1.60 -2.96 -11.36
N ALA A 13 -2.54 -3.47 -12.17
CA ALA A 13 -2.23 -4.50 -13.14
C ALA A 13 -1.18 -4.03 -14.15
N ARG A 14 -1.29 -2.79 -14.64
CA ARG A 14 -0.32 -2.22 -15.57
C ARG A 14 1.06 -2.11 -14.94
N ALA A 15 1.11 -1.66 -13.69
CA ALA A 15 2.38 -1.54 -12.98
C ALA A 15 3.04 -2.91 -12.85
N LEU A 16 2.25 -3.95 -12.59
CA LEU A 16 2.76 -5.30 -12.34
C LEU A 16 3.18 -6.05 -13.59
N VAL A 17 2.74 -5.62 -14.78
CA VAL A 17 3.16 -6.26 -16.04
C VAL A 17 4.67 -6.27 -16.18
N ALA A 18 5.35 -5.23 -15.73
CA ALA A 18 6.81 -5.14 -15.77
C ALA A 18 7.50 -5.94 -14.66
N LYS A 19 6.74 -6.57 -13.77
CA LYS A 19 7.24 -7.33 -12.62
C LYS A 19 8.23 -6.53 -11.77
N PRO A 20 7.84 -5.33 -11.32
CA PRO A 20 8.76 -4.49 -10.55
C PRO A 20 8.98 -5.04 -9.15
N SER A 21 10.15 -4.72 -8.57
CA SER A 21 10.41 -5.02 -7.18
C SER A 21 9.72 -4.04 -6.24
N VAL A 22 9.49 -2.81 -6.71
CA VAL A 22 8.91 -1.73 -5.92
C VAL A 22 7.84 -1.02 -6.73
N VAL A 23 6.70 -0.77 -6.12
CA VAL A 23 5.61 0.02 -6.69
C VAL A 23 5.34 1.21 -5.77
N LEU A 24 5.30 2.41 -6.34
CA LEU A 24 4.95 3.61 -5.60
C LEU A 24 3.46 3.88 -5.77
N ALA A 25 2.77 4.09 -4.67
CA ALA A 25 1.33 4.36 -4.68
C ALA A 25 1.04 5.64 -3.89
N ASP A 26 0.56 6.65 -4.59
CA ASP A 26 0.24 7.95 -4.00
C ASP A 26 -1.27 8.02 -3.76
N GLU A 27 -1.64 8.07 -2.48
CA GLU A 27 -3.04 8.12 -2.04
C GLU A 27 -3.92 7.10 -2.76
N PRO A 28 -3.58 5.79 -2.71
CA PRO A 28 -4.22 4.79 -3.57
C PRO A 28 -5.70 4.57 -3.31
N THR A 29 -6.20 4.96 -2.15
CA THR A 29 -7.62 4.81 -1.79
C THR A 29 -8.39 6.12 -1.82
N ALA A 30 -7.76 7.22 -2.27
CA ALA A 30 -8.43 8.51 -2.36
C ALA A 30 -9.64 8.42 -3.30
N ASN A 31 -10.75 9.02 -2.87
CA ASN A 31 -12.00 9.06 -3.64
C ASN A 31 -12.69 7.70 -3.84
N LEU A 32 -12.26 6.68 -3.11
CA LEU A 32 -12.93 5.38 -3.10
C LEU A 32 -13.80 5.26 -1.84
N ASP A 33 -14.92 4.55 -1.96
CA ASP A 33 -15.69 4.21 -0.77
C ASP A 33 -14.89 3.23 0.10
N SER A 34 -15.30 3.05 1.35
CA SER A 34 -14.53 2.25 2.29
C SER A 34 -14.44 0.78 1.88
N VAL A 35 -15.51 0.23 1.30
CA VAL A 35 -15.51 -1.17 0.88
C VAL A 35 -14.53 -1.37 -0.29
N THR A 36 -14.62 -0.50 -1.30
CA THR A 36 -13.72 -0.58 -2.45
C THR A 36 -12.27 -0.33 -2.05
N GLY A 37 -12.06 0.65 -1.17
CA GLY A 37 -10.71 0.94 -0.66
C GLY A 37 -10.09 -0.26 0.04
N GLU A 38 -10.88 -0.95 0.88
CA GLU A 38 -10.40 -2.14 1.56
C GLU A 38 -10.07 -3.27 0.59
N GLN A 39 -10.87 -3.42 -0.47
CA GLN A 39 -10.60 -4.43 -1.50
C GLN A 39 -9.29 -4.14 -2.23
N ILE A 40 -9.01 -2.87 -2.52
CA ILE A 40 -7.76 -2.46 -3.17
C ILE A 40 -6.57 -2.75 -2.26
N LEU A 41 -6.68 -2.41 -0.97
CA LEU A 41 -5.60 -2.67 -0.02
C LEU A 41 -5.35 -4.17 0.15
N ALA A 42 -6.42 -4.97 0.18
CA ALA A 42 -6.29 -6.43 0.27
C ALA A 42 -5.59 -6.99 -0.96
N LEU A 43 -5.89 -6.45 -2.14
CA LEU A 43 -5.23 -6.85 -3.38
C LEU A 43 -3.73 -6.53 -3.33
N MET A 44 -3.38 -5.33 -2.89
CA MET A 44 -1.98 -4.91 -2.78
C MET A 44 -1.21 -5.78 -1.79
N LYS A 45 -1.84 -6.10 -0.66
CA LYS A 45 -1.21 -6.97 0.33
C LYS A 45 -0.98 -8.38 -0.21
N ARG A 46 -1.93 -8.90 -0.99
CA ARG A 46 -1.78 -10.20 -1.63
C ARG A 46 -0.65 -10.20 -2.64
N VAL A 47 -0.56 -9.15 -3.46
CA VAL A 47 0.52 -9.00 -4.43
C VAL A 47 1.87 -8.90 -3.74
N ASN A 48 1.95 -8.14 -2.66
CA ASN A 48 3.18 -8.05 -1.87
C ASN A 48 3.63 -9.42 -1.39
N ARG A 49 2.68 -10.21 -0.86
CA ARG A 49 3.00 -11.53 -0.33
C ARG A 49 3.35 -12.53 -1.42
N ASP A 50 2.54 -12.57 -2.50
CA ASP A 50 2.62 -13.64 -3.49
C ASP A 50 3.68 -13.37 -4.56
N LEU A 51 3.91 -12.11 -4.91
CA LEU A 51 4.85 -11.71 -5.95
C LEU A 51 6.09 -11.01 -5.41
N ASN A 52 6.18 -10.88 -4.09
CA ASN A 52 7.32 -10.27 -3.43
C ASN A 52 7.59 -8.83 -3.90
N THR A 53 6.52 -8.12 -4.23
CA THR A 53 6.59 -6.72 -4.64
C THR A 53 6.44 -5.83 -3.43
N THR A 54 7.33 -4.87 -3.26
CA THR A 54 7.25 -3.89 -2.17
C THR A 54 6.41 -2.71 -2.62
N PHE A 55 5.42 -2.33 -1.82
CA PHE A 55 4.62 -1.14 -2.06
C PHE A 55 5.07 -0.03 -1.13
N VAL A 56 5.30 1.14 -1.69
CA VAL A 56 5.58 2.35 -0.92
C VAL A 56 4.40 3.30 -1.10
N PHE A 57 3.77 3.65 0.01
CA PHE A 57 2.58 4.49 0.00
C PHE A 57 2.89 5.90 0.46
N SER A 58 2.37 6.88 -0.26
CA SER A 58 2.27 8.25 0.23
C SER A 58 0.79 8.47 0.57
N THR A 59 0.46 8.63 1.86
CA THR A 59 -0.95 8.61 2.25
C THR A 59 -1.20 9.30 3.60
N HIS A 60 -2.44 9.76 3.76
CA HIS A 60 -3.00 10.19 5.04
C HIS A 60 -4.04 9.18 5.56
N ASP A 61 -4.26 8.09 4.87
CA ASP A 61 -5.27 7.09 5.24
C ASP A 61 -4.74 6.24 6.39
N GLY A 62 -5.40 6.32 7.54
CA GLY A 62 -5.03 5.55 8.73
C GLY A 62 -5.06 4.05 8.50
N LYS A 63 -5.93 3.57 7.62
CA LYS A 63 -6.00 2.13 7.33
C LYS A 63 -4.72 1.63 6.68
N ILE A 64 -4.14 2.43 5.78
CA ILE A 64 -2.88 2.08 5.14
C ILE A 64 -1.75 2.15 6.16
N VAL A 65 -1.74 3.19 6.99
CA VAL A 65 -0.74 3.34 8.03
C VAL A 65 -0.78 2.14 8.99
N ASP A 66 -1.98 1.69 9.36
CA ASP A 66 -2.14 0.59 10.30
C ASP A 66 -1.66 -0.74 9.73
N MET A 67 -1.77 -0.96 8.43
CA MET A 67 -1.33 -2.21 7.82
C MET A 67 0.14 -2.20 7.40
N ALA A 68 0.78 -1.05 7.39
CA ALA A 68 2.15 -0.92 6.93
C ALA A 68 3.13 -1.56 7.89
N ASP A 69 4.17 -2.21 7.35
CA ASP A 69 5.24 -2.79 8.15
C ASP A 69 6.22 -1.73 8.64
N HIS A 70 6.34 -0.64 7.91
CA HIS A 70 7.27 0.44 8.23
C HIS A 70 6.59 1.77 7.96
N VAL A 71 6.57 2.64 8.96
CA VAL A 71 5.93 3.95 8.86
C VAL A 71 6.99 5.03 9.02
N ILE A 72 7.03 5.95 8.06
CA ILE A 72 7.86 7.13 8.12
C ILE A 72 6.94 8.34 8.02
N ARG A 73 6.95 9.20 9.03
CA ARG A 73 6.18 10.43 9.03
C ARG A 73 7.07 11.62 8.81
N LEU A 74 6.62 12.49 7.92
CA LEU A 74 7.34 13.72 7.61
C LEU A 74 6.54 14.91 8.07
N LYS A 75 7.22 15.91 8.61
CA LYS A 75 6.61 17.20 8.94
C LYS A 75 7.62 18.28 8.61
N ASP A 76 7.19 19.24 7.78
CA ASP A 76 8.04 20.35 7.35
C ASP A 76 9.38 19.88 6.77
N GLY A 77 9.33 18.79 6.00
CA GLY A 77 10.53 18.24 5.37
C GLY A 77 11.43 17.42 6.27
N LEU A 78 11.05 17.24 7.54
CA LEU A 78 11.84 16.46 8.50
C LEU A 78 11.14 15.18 8.88
N ILE A 79 11.92 14.13 9.13
CA ILE A 79 11.37 12.86 9.64
C ILE A 79 11.07 13.03 11.12
N VAL A 80 9.80 12.88 11.49
CA VAL A 80 9.36 12.99 12.89
C VAL A 80 9.00 11.63 13.48
N GLU A 81 8.84 10.59 12.64
CA GLU A 81 8.63 9.23 13.09
C GLU A 81 9.24 8.28 12.08
N ASN A 82 9.90 7.23 12.56
CA ASN A 82 10.45 6.18 11.73
C ASN A 82 10.30 4.90 12.52
N THR A 83 9.20 4.19 12.29
CA THR A 83 8.82 3.03 13.10
C THR A 83 8.69 1.81 12.20
N ARG A 84 9.43 0.76 12.50
CA ARG A 84 9.25 -0.53 11.86
C ARG A 84 8.42 -1.41 12.78
N ARG A 85 7.34 -1.97 12.23
CA ARG A 85 6.44 -2.83 12.98
C ARG A 85 6.73 -4.29 12.66
N ASP A 86 6.77 -5.10 13.70
CA ASP A 86 6.80 -6.54 13.53
C ASP A 86 5.38 -7.04 13.76
N SER A 87 4.71 -7.45 12.67
CA SER A 87 3.44 -8.15 12.79
C SER A 87 3.71 -9.56 13.29
N PRO A 88 2.69 -10.26 13.78
CA PRO A 88 2.88 -11.65 14.18
C PRO A 88 3.51 -12.50 13.06
N GLU A 89 3.12 -12.28 11.82
CA GLU A 89 3.68 -13.00 10.69
C GLU A 89 5.13 -12.59 10.46
N SER A 90 5.44 -11.30 10.57
CA SER A 90 6.82 -10.82 10.42
C SER A 90 7.69 -11.37 11.54
N GLY A 91 7.19 -11.34 12.77
CA GLY A 91 7.91 -11.90 13.90
C GLY A 91 8.19 -13.38 13.72
N SER A 92 7.24 -14.13 13.20
CA SER A 92 7.43 -15.56 12.98
C SER A 92 8.43 -15.85 11.85
N ARG A 93 8.63 -14.92 10.94
CA ARG A 93 9.61 -15.07 9.88
C ARG A 93 11.03 -14.79 10.37
N ALA A 94 11.13 -14.06 11.43
CA ALA A 94 12.43 -13.77 11.99
C ALA A 94 13.00 -14.98 12.72
#